data_0a28a14baf928c994120c582a11016d9
#
_entry.id   0a28a14baf928c994120c582a11016d9
#
_cell.length_a   1.000
_cell.length_b   1.000
_cell.length_c   1.000
_cell.angle_alpha   90.00
_cell.angle_beta   90.00
_cell.angle_gamma   90.00
#
_symmetry.space_group_name_H-M   'P 1'
#
loop_
_entity.id
_entity.type
_entity.pdbx_description
1 polymer ?
#
loop_
_entity_poly.entity_id
_entity_poly.type
_entity_poly.pdbx_seq_one_letter_code
_entity_poly.pdbx_strand_id
1 'polypeptide(L)'
;VDVCMTSEMARRIELWTAMYEDNAPWVDRKKVKSAQLPAAIASEVARLVTLEMKSEITGGSSATYLNDQYQKKVLTSIRRYMEYGCAKGGLILKPYVTKTGLAIQYVQADCFFPLAFDDSGQIQQCVFTEQFRKGQKIYTRLEVHTLQGEQIRITNRAFVATNDYSLGSEISINSVDRWSELMPEAVMEGADRLLFGYFKVPLANADDTGSPLGVSVYSRAVELIKEGDRRYSNICWEYEGT
;
A
#
# COMPACT_ATOMS: atom_id res chain seq x y z
N VAL A 1 -8.89 15.62 -10.40
CA VAL A 1 -9.44 14.94 -9.22
C VAL A 1 -8.58 15.37 -8.05
N ASP A 2 -9.21 16.00 -7.05
CA ASP A 2 -8.50 16.47 -5.87
C ASP A 2 -8.22 15.26 -4.98
N VAL A 3 -6.95 14.99 -4.69
CA VAL A 3 -6.55 13.92 -3.78
C VAL A 3 -6.62 14.46 -2.35
N CYS A 4 -7.35 13.79 -1.45
CA CYS A 4 -7.44 14.20 -0.03
C CYS A 4 -6.15 13.94 0.76
N MET A 5 -5.17 13.30 0.17
CA MET A 5 -3.86 13.13 0.75
C MET A 5 -3.03 14.39 0.52
N THR A 6 -2.51 14.99 1.59
CA THR A 6 -1.62 16.15 1.46
C THR A 6 -0.31 15.76 0.77
N SER A 7 0.34 16.74 0.15
CA SER A 7 1.66 16.52 -0.45
C SER A 7 2.71 16.09 0.58
N GLU A 8 2.55 16.52 1.83
CA GLU A 8 3.42 16.10 2.94
C GLU A 8 3.23 14.63 3.25
N MET A 9 1.97 14.16 3.36
CA MET A 9 1.69 12.75 3.62
C MET A 9 2.21 11.84 2.50
N ALA A 10 2.08 12.28 1.23
CA ALA A 10 2.65 11.56 0.09
C ALA A 10 4.17 11.41 0.21
N ARG A 11 4.88 12.51 0.50
CA ARG A 11 6.34 12.48 0.72
C ARG A 11 6.75 11.59 1.90
N ARG A 12 5.94 11.55 2.96
CA ARG A 12 6.21 10.67 4.11
C ARG A 12 6.12 9.19 3.72
N ILE A 13 5.08 8.81 2.99
CA ILE A 13 4.94 7.43 2.49
C ILE A 13 6.11 7.06 1.56
N GLU A 14 6.50 7.95 0.64
CA GLU A 14 7.68 7.75 -0.21
C GLU A 14 8.96 7.58 0.62
N LEU A 15 9.17 8.44 1.61
CA LEU A 15 10.33 8.37 2.50
C LEU A 15 10.36 7.06 3.28
N TRP A 16 9.25 6.65 3.90
CA TRP A 16 9.18 5.39 4.64
C TRP A 16 9.41 4.19 3.72
N THR A 17 8.88 4.23 2.50
CA THR A 17 9.12 3.21 1.47
C THR A 17 10.60 3.12 1.12
N ALA A 18 11.25 4.25 0.82
CA ALA A 18 12.67 4.30 0.51
C ALA A 18 13.56 3.82 1.67
N MET A 19 13.17 4.15 2.91
CA MET A 19 13.87 3.67 4.11
C MET A 19 13.75 2.14 4.26
N TYR A 20 12.56 1.57 4.02
CA TYR A 20 12.35 0.13 4.06
C TYR A 20 13.13 -0.61 2.97
N GLU A 21 13.23 -0.03 1.78
CA GLU A 21 13.90 -0.59 0.60
C GLU A 21 15.44 -0.35 0.60
N ASP A 22 15.99 0.11 1.71
CA ASP A 22 17.42 0.41 1.84
C ASP A 22 17.93 1.47 0.83
N ASN A 23 17.06 2.40 0.51
CA ASN A 23 17.28 3.46 -0.47
C ASN A 23 16.86 4.85 0.06
N ALA A 24 17.04 5.07 1.37
CA ALA A 24 16.73 6.35 1.99
C ALA A 24 17.58 7.50 1.36
N PRO A 25 17.05 8.73 1.29
CA PRO A 25 17.70 9.85 0.60
C PRO A 25 19.11 10.21 1.12
N TRP A 26 19.45 9.78 2.33
CA TRP A 26 20.78 10.01 2.93
C TRP A 26 21.75 8.85 2.72
N VAL A 27 21.27 7.71 2.20
CA VAL A 27 22.11 6.52 1.94
C VAL A 27 22.70 6.63 0.53
N ASP A 28 24.02 6.65 0.42
CA ASP A 28 24.71 6.74 -0.87
C ASP A 28 25.67 5.56 -1.13
N ARG A 29 25.67 4.55 -0.26
CA ARG A 29 26.50 3.34 -0.30
C ARG A 29 28.03 3.58 -0.33
N LYS A 30 28.47 4.80 -0.66
CA LYS A 30 29.89 5.18 -0.67
C LYS A 30 30.29 5.87 0.63
N LYS A 31 29.45 6.76 1.15
CA LYS A 31 29.73 7.56 2.35
C LYS A 31 28.83 7.18 3.52
N VAL A 32 27.55 6.91 3.23
CA VAL A 32 26.59 6.55 4.27
C VAL A 32 25.98 5.19 3.91
N LYS A 33 26.35 4.18 4.71
CA LYS A 33 25.78 2.81 4.66
C LYS A 33 24.50 2.78 5.51
N SER A 34 23.51 2.02 5.11
CA SER A 34 22.32 1.77 5.94
C SER A 34 22.58 0.63 6.92
N ALA A 35 22.11 0.79 8.14
CA ALA A 35 22.05 -0.29 9.13
C ALA A 35 20.80 -1.17 8.99
N GLN A 36 19.94 -0.91 7.99
CA GLN A 36 18.71 -1.64 7.66
C GLN A 36 17.69 -1.73 8.82
N LEU A 37 17.73 -0.80 9.73
CA LEU A 37 16.83 -0.75 10.89
C LEU A 37 15.34 -0.67 10.51
N PRO A 38 14.91 0.10 9.48
CA PRO A 38 13.51 0.16 9.09
C PRO A 38 12.91 -1.20 8.72
N ALA A 39 13.62 -1.99 7.92
CA ALA A 39 13.18 -3.32 7.53
C ALA A 39 13.13 -4.27 8.73
N ALA A 40 14.15 -4.24 9.60
CA ALA A 40 14.19 -5.05 10.81
C ALA A 40 13.04 -4.72 11.78
N ILE A 41 12.75 -3.43 12.00
CA ILE A 41 11.65 -2.97 12.85
C ILE A 41 10.30 -3.41 12.27
N ALA A 42 10.05 -3.18 10.97
CA ALA A 42 8.79 -3.56 10.33
C ALA A 42 8.56 -5.06 10.39
N SER A 43 9.59 -5.86 10.11
CA SER A 43 9.55 -7.32 10.16
C SER A 43 9.27 -7.84 11.57
N GLU A 44 9.91 -7.28 12.58
CA GLU A 44 9.70 -7.71 13.98
C GLU A 44 8.32 -7.33 14.50
N VAL A 45 7.82 -6.12 14.19
CA VAL A 45 6.46 -5.72 14.54
C VAL A 45 5.44 -6.64 13.85
N ALA A 46 5.59 -6.90 12.56
CA ALA A 46 4.70 -7.81 11.83
C ALA A 46 4.75 -9.22 12.42
N ARG A 47 5.93 -9.71 12.82
CA ARG A 47 6.07 -11.00 13.50
C ARG A 47 5.30 -11.03 14.82
N LEU A 48 5.47 -10.03 15.65
CA LEU A 48 4.82 -9.95 16.97
C LEU A 48 3.29 -9.88 16.86
N VAL A 49 2.75 -9.04 15.96
CA VAL A 49 1.29 -8.88 15.77
C VAL A 49 0.64 -10.15 15.21
N THR A 50 1.37 -10.93 14.42
CA THR A 50 0.81 -12.12 13.76
C THR A 50 1.11 -13.43 14.48
N LEU A 51 2.00 -13.43 15.47
CA LEU A 51 2.48 -14.65 16.14
C LEU A 51 1.37 -15.46 16.82
N GLU A 52 0.49 -14.74 17.53
CA GLU A 52 -0.61 -15.36 18.29
C GLU A 52 -1.99 -14.94 17.76
N MET A 53 -2.03 -14.36 16.56
CA MET A 53 -3.27 -13.90 15.96
C MET A 53 -4.19 -15.08 15.64
N LYS A 54 -5.37 -15.08 16.27
CA LYS A 54 -6.48 -15.99 15.95
C LYS A 54 -7.60 -15.16 15.37
N SER A 55 -8.05 -15.53 14.20
CA SER A 55 -9.13 -14.82 13.52
C SER A 55 -9.93 -15.81 12.68
N GLU A 56 -11.25 -15.68 12.73
CA GLU A 56 -12.19 -16.50 11.98
C GLU A 56 -13.41 -15.69 11.54
N ILE A 57 -14.06 -16.15 10.48
CA ILE A 57 -15.33 -15.60 10.02
C ILE A 57 -16.44 -16.54 10.48
N THR A 58 -17.38 -16.01 11.27
CA THR A 58 -18.52 -16.76 11.82
C THR A 58 -19.85 -16.11 11.43
N GLY A 59 -20.95 -16.83 11.53
CA GLY A 59 -22.32 -16.38 11.25
C GLY A 59 -22.77 -16.71 9.83
N GLY A 60 -24.06 -16.58 9.55
CA GLY A 60 -24.68 -16.74 8.23
C GLY A 60 -24.40 -18.05 7.48
N SER A 61 -25.14 -18.29 6.40
CA SER A 61 -25.02 -19.51 5.58
C SER A 61 -23.70 -19.61 4.79
N SER A 62 -23.07 -18.49 4.51
CA SER A 62 -21.81 -18.44 3.74
C SER A 62 -20.55 -18.42 4.61
N ALA A 63 -20.69 -18.38 5.94
CA ALA A 63 -19.55 -18.20 6.86
C ALA A 63 -18.48 -19.30 6.70
N THR A 64 -18.89 -20.54 6.58
CA THR A 64 -17.96 -21.68 6.41
C THR A 64 -17.11 -21.53 5.15
N TYR A 65 -17.73 -21.18 4.02
CA TYR A 65 -17.01 -20.95 2.78
C TYR A 65 -16.07 -19.75 2.87
N LEU A 66 -16.57 -18.63 3.41
CA LEU A 66 -15.76 -17.41 3.56
C LEU A 66 -14.60 -17.62 4.51
N ASN A 67 -14.82 -18.33 5.61
CA ASN A 67 -13.74 -18.66 6.56
C ASN A 67 -12.68 -19.56 5.92
N ASP A 68 -13.06 -20.56 5.14
CA ASP A 68 -12.11 -21.39 4.39
C ASP A 68 -11.26 -20.57 3.41
N GLN A 69 -11.90 -19.64 2.67
CA GLN A 69 -11.16 -18.71 1.79
C GLN A 69 -10.24 -17.78 2.57
N TYR A 70 -10.71 -17.26 3.69
CA TYR A 70 -9.94 -16.37 4.57
C TYR A 70 -8.71 -17.08 5.15
N GLN A 71 -8.87 -18.28 5.70
CA GLN A 71 -7.77 -19.08 6.22
C GLN A 71 -6.71 -19.37 5.15
N LYS A 72 -7.14 -19.79 3.95
CA LYS A 72 -6.25 -20.20 2.86
C LYS A 72 -5.58 -19.01 2.16
N LYS A 73 -6.27 -17.89 1.97
CA LYS A 73 -5.82 -16.80 1.12
C LYS A 73 -5.32 -15.58 1.89
N VAL A 74 -5.79 -15.37 3.12
CA VAL A 74 -5.36 -14.24 3.94
C VAL A 74 -4.36 -14.69 4.98
N LEU A 75 -4.74 -15.58 5.89
CA LEU A 75 -3.88 -15.90 7.04
C LEU A 75 -2.55 -16.54 6.67
N THR A 76 -2.49 -17.32 5.60
CA THR A 76 -1.23 -17.92 5.11
C THR A 76 -0.20 -16.88 4.64
N SER A 77 -0.66 -15.70 4.22
CA SER A 77 0.19 -14.66 3.63
C SER A 77 0.28 -13.39 4.48
N ILE A 78 -0.58 -13.27 5.50
CA ILE A 78 -0.80 -12.01 6.23
C ILE A 78 0.47 -11.45 6.84
N ARG A 79 1.36 -12.28 7.38
CA ARG A 79 2.60 -11.83 8.01
C ARG A 79 3.48 -11.03 7.07
N ARG A 80 3.70 -11.55 5.85
CA ARG A 80 4.51 -10.86 4.83
C ARG A 80 3.91 -9.52 4.42
N TYR A 81 2.60 -9.48 4.20
CA TYR A 81 1.94 -8.25 3.78
C TYR A 81 1.78 -7.26 4.94
N MET A 82 1.63 -7.76 6.18
CA MET A 82 1.63 -6.94 7.38
C MET A 82 2.97 -6.21 7.57
N GLU A 83 4.09 -6.83 7.23
CA GLU A 83 5.40 -6.18 7.24
C GLU A 83 5.43 -4.94 6.32
N TYR A 84 4.90 -5.06 5.09
CA TYR A 84 4.76 -3.89 4.21
C TYR A 84 3.79 -2.84 4.79
N GLY A 85 2.69 -3.28 5.41
CA GLY A 85 1.76 -2.40 6.09
C GLY A 85 2.40 -1.64 7.26
N CYS A 86 3.20 -2.31 8.07
CA CYS A 86 3.98 -1.71 9.15
C CYS A 86 5.01 -0.70 8.62
N ALA A 87 5.70 -1.04 7.55
CA ALA A 87 6.70 -0.18 6.93
C ALA A 87 6.11 1.09 6.33
N LYS A 88 5.00 0.98 5.59
CA LYS A 88 4.41 2.06 4.79
C LYS A 88 3.20 2.73 5.45
N GLY A 89 2.80 2.29 6.64
CA GLY A 89 1.71 2.87 7.43
C GLY A 89 0.35 2.21 7.25
N GLY A 90 0.16 1.38 6.23
CA GLY A 90 -1.10 0.69 6.00
C GLY A 90 -1.03 -0.36 4.90
N LEU A 91 -2.06 -1.21 4.91
CA LEU A 91 -2.24 -2.28 3.94
C LEU A 91 -3.71 -2.39 3.57
N ILE A 92 -4.01 -2.50 2.29
CA ILE A 92 -5.37 -2.69 1.81
C ILE A 92 -5.55 -4.13 1.31
N LEU A 93 -6.60 -4.80 1.78
CA LEU A 93 -7.03 -6.11 1.34
C LEU A 93 -8.25 -5.94 0.45
N LYS A 94 -8.06 -6.07 -0.85
CA LYS A 94 -9.11 -5.88 -1.85
C LYS A 94 -9.57 -7.24 -2.40
N PRO A 95 -10.76 -7.75 -2.03
CA PRO A 95 -11.33 -8.96 -2.60
C PRO A 95 -11.80 -8.69 -4.03
N TYR A 96 -11.63 -9.68 -4.90
CA TYR A 96 -12.21 -9.67 -6.25
C TYR A 96 -12.53 -11.09 -6.71
N VAL A 97 -13.43 -11.21 -7.67
CA VAL A 97 -13.86 -12.50 -8.20
C VAL A 97 -13.07 -12.81 -9.48
N THR A 98 -12.59 -14.04 -9.57
CA THR A 98 -11.93 -14.59 -10.75
C THR A 98 -12.71 -15.77 -11.30
N LYS A 99 -12.33 -16.29 -12.47
CA LYS A 99 -12.91 -17.52 -13.05
C LYS A 99 -12.79 -18.75 -12.12
N THR A 100 -11.83 -18.72 -11.18
CA THR A 100 -11.57 -19.80 -10.23
C THR A 100 -12.08 -19.51 -8.80
N GLY A 101 -12.82 -18.42 -8.60
CA GLY A 101 -13.41 -18.02 -7.32
C GLY A 101 -12.84 -16.73 -6.74
N LEU A 102 -13.02 -16.53 -5.45
CA LEU A 102 -12.56 -15.34 -4.75
C LEU A 102 -11.04 -15.26 -4.68
N ALA A 103 -10.48 -14.09 -4.99
CA ALA A 103 -9.08 -13.76 -4.79
C ALA A 103 -8.93 -12.49 -3.94
N ILE A 104 -7.77 -12.30 -3.34
CA ILE A 104 -7.43 -11.11 -2.53
C ILE A 104 -6.21 -10.45 -3.14
N GLN A 105 -6.33 -9.18 -3.48
CA GLN A 105 -5.21 -8.32 -3.82
C GLN A 105 -4.76 -7.55 -2.59
N TYR A 106 -3.48 -7.62 -2.28
CA TYR A 106 -2.86 -6.82 -1.23
C TYR A 106 -2.26 -5.58 -1.86
N VAL A 107 -2.82 -4.41 -1.52
CA VAL A 107 -2.34 -3.13 -2.04
C VAL A 107 -1.60 -2.40 -0.93
N GLN A 108 -0.37 -1.96 -1.22
CA GLN A 108 0.46 -1.22 -0.29
C GLN A 108 0.08 0.27 -0.27
N ALA A 109 0.45 0.98 0.77
CA ALA A 109 0.03 2.37 0.97
C ALA A 109 0.49 3.34 -0.13
N ASP A 110 1.63 3.08 -0.77
CA ASP A 110 2.16 3.84 -1.91
C ASP A 110 1.40 3.63 -3.24
N CYS A 111 0.49 2.65 -3.29
CA CYS A 111 -0.39 2.38 -4.42
C CYS A 111 -1.86 2.67 -4.13
N PHE A 112 -2.16 3.40 -3.04
CA PHE A 112 -3.51 3.69 -2.59
C PHE A 112 -3.68 5.18 -2.29
N PHE A 113 -4.63 5.83 -2.98
CA PHE A 113 -4.87 7.26 -2.90
C PHE A 113 -6.33 7.53 -2.59
N PRO A 114 -6.69 7.89 -1.34
CA PRO A 114 -8.04 8.34 -1.03
C PRO A 114 -8.31 9.69 -1.67
N LEU A 115 -9.50 9.85 -2.25
CA LEU A 115 -9.96 11.07 -2.91
C LEU A 115 -11.06 11.78 -2.11
N ALA A 116 -11.90 11.03 -1.40
CA ALA A 116 -12.91 11.56 -0.52
C ALA A 116 -13.15 10.62 0.65
N PHE A 117 -13.47 11.20 1.79
CA PHE A 117 -13.93 10.50 2.99
C PHE A 117 -14.99 11.35 3.70
N ASP A 118 -15.83 10.71 4.48
CA ASP A 118 -16.86 11.37 5.28
C ASP A 118 -16.32 11.80 6.66
N ASP A 119 -17.18 12.46 7.44
CA ASP A 119 -16.86 12.94 8.78
C ASP A 119 -16.47 11.83 9.77
N SER A 120 -16.83 10.58 9.48
CA SER A 120 -16.40 9.40 10.27
C SER A 120 -15.03 8.86 9.87
N GLY A 121 -14.44 9.39 8.80
CA GLY A 121 -13.20 8.94 8.19
C GLY A 121 -13.38 7.69 7.31
N GLN A 122 -14.62 7.33 6.94
CA GLN A 122 -14.87 6.27 5.97
C GLN A 122 -14.60 6.79 4.55
N ILE A 123 -13.79 6.03 3.82
CA ILE A 123 -13.39 6.40 2.46
C ILE A 123 -14.57 6.20 1.51
N GLN A 124 -14.97 7.29 0.83
CA GLN A 124 -16.07 7.34 -0.14
C GLN A 124 -15.56 7.23 -1.59
N GLN A 125 -14.35 7.66 -1.83
CA GLN A 125 -13.70 7.54 -3.12
C GLN A 125 -12.20 7.30 -2.97
N CYS A 126 -11.64 6.42 -3.80
CA CYS A 126 -10.20 6.16 -3.82
C CYS A 126 -9.71 5.71 -5.19
N VAL A 127 -8.40 5.80 -5.38
CA VAL A 127 -7.68 5.26 -6.54
C VAL A 127 -6.69 4.20 -6.06
N PHE A 128 -6.69 3.08 -6.75
CA PHE A 128 -5.62 2.09 -6.70
C PHE A 128 -4.77 2.23 -7.95
N THR A 129 -3.45 2.21 -7.77
CA THR A 129 -2.51 2.28 -8.89
C THR A 129 -1.80 0.94 -9.08
N GLU A 130 -1.59 0.58 -10.32
CA GLU A 130 -0.75 -0.54 -10.72
C GLU A 130 0.19 -0.07 -11.81
N GLN A 131 1.49 -0.29 -11.64
CA GLN A 131 2.49 0.12 -12.61
C GLN A 131 3.42 -1.03 -12.95
N PHE A 132 3.80 -1.14 -14.21
CA PHE A 132 4.85 -2.05 -14.66
C PHE A 132 5.59 -1.49 -15.87
N ARG A 133 6.82 -1.96 -16.05
CA ARG A 133 7.68 -1.58 -17.18
C ARG A 133 7.75 -2.74 -18.20
N LYS A 134 7.59 -2.41 -19.50
CA LYS A 134 7.82 -3.33 -20.62
C LYS A 134 8.72 -2.64 -21.65
N GLY A 135 9.99 -3.03 -21.71
CA GLY A 135 11.01 -2.31 -22.47
C GLY A 135 11.25 -0.91 -21.93
N GLN A 136 11.15 0.10 -22.79
CA GLN A 136 11.31 1.51 -22.40
C GLN A 136 9.97 2.18 -21.99
N LYS A 137 8.87 1.43 -22.05
CA LYS A 137 7.55 1.97 -21.73
C LYS A 137 7.13 1.59 -20.32
N ILE A 138 6.51 2.54 -19.64
CA ILE A 138 5.91 2.39 -18.34
C ILE A 138 4.41 2.44 -18.52
N TYR A 139 3.74 1.38 -18.08
CA TYR A 139 2.29 1.25 -18.14
C TYR A 139 1.72 1.47 -16.75
N THR A 140 0.78 2.39 -16.62
CA THR A 140 0.12 2.72 -15.35
C THR A 140 -1.38 2.53 -15.49
N ARG A 141 -1.99 1.75 -14.60
CA ARG A 141 -3.43 1.62 -14.46
C ARG A 141 -3.90 2.40 -13.23
N LEU A 142 -4.94 3.19 -13.42
CA LEU A 142 -5.69 3.83 -12.34
C LEU A 142 -7.05 3.14 -12.23
N GLU A 143 -7.30 2.50 -11.11
CA GLU A 143 -8.58 1.88 -10.78
C GLU A 143 -9.28 2.75 -9.73
N VAL A 144 -10.32 3.47 -10.14
CA VAL A 144 -11.06 4.41 -9.28
C VAL A 144 -12.31 3.73 -8.75
N HIS A 145 -12.48 3.73 -7.45
CA HIS A 145 -13.68 3.28 -6.76
C HIS A 145 -14.41 4.50 -6.20
N THR A 146 -15.69 4.61 -6.51
CA THR A 146 -16.56 5.70 -6.03
C THR A 146 -17.84 5.12 -5.45
N LEU A 147 -18.13 5.44 -4.20
CA LEU A 147 -19.40 5.13 -3.55
C LEU A 147 -20.40 6.28 -3.82
N GLN A 148 -21.58 5.97 -4.34
CA GLN A 148 -22.66 6.91 -4.61
C GLN A 148 -23.99 6.30 -4.11
N GLY A 149 -24.41 6.70 -2.91
CA GLY A 149 -25.54 6.05 -2.24
C GLY A 149 -25.22 4.59 -1.92
N GLU A 150 -26.05 3.66 -2.38
CA GLU A 150 -25.82 2.21 -2.22
C GLU A 150 -25.15 1.56 -3.46
N GLN A 151 -24.47 2.36 -4.27
CA GLN A 151 -23.83 1.89 -5.50
C GLN A 151 -22.34 2.19 -5.49
N ILE A 152 -21.52 1.20 -5.86
CA ILE A 152 -20.08 1.39 -6.11
C ILE A 152 -19.86 1.39 -7.61
N ARG A 153 -19.26 2.46 -8.11
CA ARG A 153 -18.76 2.56 -9.48
C ARG A 153 -17.25 2.34 -9.47
N ILE A 154 -16.78 1.42 -10.29
CA ILE A 154 -15.35 1.13 -10.49
C ILE A 154 -15.01 1.50 -11.93
N THR A 155 -14.01 2.38 -12.13
CA THR A 155 -13.53 2.74 -13.46
C THR A 155 -12.04 2.45 -13.58
N ASN A 156 -11.64 1.89 -14.72
CA ASN A 156 -10.26 1.57 -15.03
C ASN A 156 -9.77 2.43 -16.19
N ARG A 157 -8.66 3.13 -15.98
CA ARG A 157 -7.97 3.91 -17.02
C ARG A 157 -6.52 3.46 -17.11
N ALA A 158 -6.01 3.35 -18.33
CA ALA A 158 -4.64 2.93 -18.58
C ALA A 158 -3.85 4.05 -19.28
N PHE A 159 -2.59 4.17 -18.92
CA PHE A 159 -1.67 5.18 -19.42
C PHE A 159 -0.34 4.55 -19.81
N VAL A 160 0.35 5.16 -20.78
CA VAL A 160 1.70 4.78 -21.18
C VAL A 160 2.62 5.98 -21.23
N ALA A 161 3.77 5.86 -20.59
CA ALA A 161 4.84 6.87 -20.54
C ALA A 161 6.18 6.26 -20.95
N THR A 162 7.15 7.12 -21.22
CA THR A 162 8.56 6.76 -21.46
C THR A 162 9.49 7.22 -20.34
N ASN A 163 8.94 7.89 -19.32
CA ASN A 163 9.66 8.37 -18.15
C ASN A 163 8.79 8.21 -16.89
N ASP A 164 9.42 8.24 -15.73
CA ASP A 164 8.77 8.05 -14.43
C ASP A 164 8.08 9.32 -13.87
N TYR A 165 8.20 10.46 -14.56
CA TYR A 165 7.74 11.78 -14.07
C TYR A 165 6.35 12.16 -14.57
N SER A 166 5.74 11.37 -15.45
CA SER A 166 4.40 11.65 -15.98
C SER A 166 3.62 10.37 -16.21
N LEU A 167 2.30 10.47 -16.14
CA LEU A 167 1.40 9.36 -16.54
C LEU A 167 1.49 9.07 -18.04
N GLY A 168 1.90 10.06 -18.85
CA GLY A 168 1.96 9.93 -20.31
C GLY A 168 0.58 10.01 -20.97
N SER A 169 0.43 9.27 -22.08
CA SER A 169 -0.80 9.28 -22.87
C SER A 169 -1.77 8.20 -22.41
N GLU A 170 -3.06 8.53 -22.37
CA GLU A 170 -4.12 7.56 -22.10
C GLU A 170 -4.26 6.59 -23.26
N ILE A 171 -4.41 5.31 -22.96
CA ILE A 171 -4.61 4.22 -23.91
C ILE A 171 -5.80 3.36 -23.49
N SER A 172 -6.34 2.58 -24.44
CA SER A 172 -7.36 1.59 -24.09
C SER A 172 -6.79 0.55 -23.11
N ILE A 173 -7.51 0.28 -22.02
CA ILE A 173 -7.09 -0.73 -21.05
C ILE A 173 -6.94 -2.11 -21.69
N ASN A 174 -7.82 -2.44 -22.64
CA ASN A 174 -7.80 -3.74 -23.33
C ASN A 174 -6.65 -3.88 -24.34
N SER A 175 -5.92 -2.80 -24.65
CA SER A 175 -4.71 -2.83 -25.47
C SER A 175 -3.48 -3.35 -24.74
N VAL A 176 -3.57 -3.52 -23.42
CA VAL A 176 -2.48 -4.01 -22.58
C VAL A 176 -2.79 -5.46 -22.18
N ASP A 177 -1.98 -6.41 -22.60
CA ASP A 177 -2.19 -7.86 -22.41
C ASP A 177 -2.59 -8.22 -20.96
N ARG A 178 -1.88 -7.62 -19.99
CA ARG A 178 -2.10 -7.83 -18.56
C ARG A 178 -3.49 -7.40 -18.07
N TRP A 179 -4.12 -6.43 -18.74
CA TRP A 179 -5.39 -5.83 -18.37
C TRP A 179 -6.50 -6.08 -19.41
N SER A 180 -6.22 -6.89 -20.43
CA SER A 180 -7.12 -7.12 -21.57
C SER A 180 -8.50 -7.68 -21.21
N GLU A 181 -8.59 -8.42 -20.10
CA GLU A 181 -9.85 -8.97 -19.58
C GLU A 181 -10.59 -8.03 -18.61
N LEU A 182 -10.00 -6.89 -18.25
CA LEU A 182 -10.63 -5.94 -17.33
C LEU A 182 -11.68 -5.09 -18.06
N MET A 183 -12.81 -4.88 -17.39
CA MET A 183 -13.82 -3.94 -17.87
C MET A 183 -13.37 -2.50 -17.60
N PRO A 184 -13.54 -1.57 -18.58
CA PRO A 184 -13.29 -0.15 -18.37
C PRO A 184 -14.15 0.43 -17.24
N GLU A 185 -15.37 -0.07 -17.10
CA GLU A 185 -16.30 0.35 -16.04
C GLU A 185 -17.12 -0.85 -15.54
N ALA A 186 -17.33 -0.89 -14.22
CA ALA A 186 -18.23 -1.82 -13.55
C ALA A 186 -19.02 -1.10 -12.46
N VAL A 187 -20.25 -1.55 -12.24
CA VAL A 187 -21.14 -1.02 -11.22
C VAL A 187 -21.61 -2.18 -10.34
N MET A 188 -21.59 -1.95 -9.03
CA MET A 188 -22.07 -2.91 -8.02
C MET A 188 -23.13 -2.21 -7.18
N GLU A 189 -24.28 -2.84 -7.02
CA GLU A 189 -25.41 -2.32 -6.26
C GLU A 189 -25.53 -3.00 -4.90
N GLY A 190 -26.22 -2.34 -3.95
CA GLY A 190 -26.48 -2.87 -2.61
C GLY A 190 -25.26 -2.83 -1.68
N ALA A 191 -24.37 -1.89 -1.88
CA ALA A 191 -23.18 -1.72 -1.04
C ALA A 191 -23.18 -0.36 -0.33
N ASP A 192 -23.09 -0.36 0.98
CA ASP A 192 -23.04 0.82 1.86
C ASP A 192 -21.62 1.36 2.10
N ARG A 193 -20.62 0.69 1.57
CA ARG A 193 -19.19 1.03 1.70
C ARG A 193 -18.38 0.48 0.55
N LEU A 194 -17.20 1.02 0.31
CA LEU A 194 -16.24 0.46 -0.63
C LEU A 194 -15.76 -0.93 -0.15
N LEU A 195 -15.64 -1.87 -1.10
CA LEU A 195 -15.38 -3.29 -0.80
C LEU A 195 -13.88 -3.57 -0.69
N PHE A 196 -13.28 -3.06 0.35
CA PHE A 196 -11.93 -3.44 0.78
C PHE A 196 -11.77 -3.32 2.29
N GLY A 197 -10.84 -4.07 2.86
CA GLY A 197 -10.39 -3.89 4.24
C GLY A 197 -9.15 -3.01 4.25
N TYR A 198 -9.12 -1.97 5.07
CA TYR A 198 -7.96 -1.13 5.27
C TYR A 198 -7.38 -1.34 6.66
N PHE A 199 -6.25 -2.02 6.74
CA PHE A 199 -5.42 -2.06 7.94
C PHE A 199 -4.61 -0.76 8.03
N LYS A 200 -4.69 -0.09 9.16
CA LYS A 200 -3.85 1.06 9.52
C LYS A 200 -2.99 0.69 10.71
N VAL A 201 -1.73 1.10 10.68
CA VAL A 201 -0.90 1.03 11.89
C VAL A 201 -1.56 1.89 12.98
N PRO A 202 -1.82 1.36 14.19
CA PRO A 202 -2.59 2.04 15.24
C PRO A 202 -1.77 3.12 15.97
N LEU A 203 -1.15 4.01 15.22
CA LEU A 203 -0.45 5.19 15.69
C LEU A 203 -1.19 6.45 15.25
N ALA A 204 -1.20 7.47 16.10
CA ALA A 204 -1.69 8.78 15.70
C ALA A 204 -0.82 9.35 14.59
N ASN A 205 -1.46 9.84 13.53
CA ASN A 205 -0.78 10.52 12.44
C ASN A 205 -0.40 11.93 12.88
N ALA A 206 0.87 12.12 13.21
CA ALA A 206 1.41 13.42 13.62
C ALA A 206 1.91 14.26 12.41
N ASP A 207 2.07 13.62 11.24
CA ASP A 207 2.49 14.30 10.01
C ASP A 207 1.31 15.00 9.32
N ASP A 208 0.11 14.40 9.44
CA ASP A 208 -1.14 14.95 8.90
C ASP A 208 -2.31 14.52 9.79
N THR A 209 -2.65 15.34 10.78
CA THR A 209 -3.66 15.00 11.80
C THR A 209 -5.09 14.90 11.24
N GLY A 210 -5.37 15.49 10.08
CA GLY A 210 -6.65 15.40 9.39
C GLY A 210 -6.76 14.23 8.42
N SER A 211 -5.66 13.52 8.15
CA SER A 211 -5.65 12.41 7.20
C SER A 211 -6.19 11.11 7.81
N PRO A 212 -7.04 10.36 7.09
CA PRO A 212 -7.49 9.03 7.49
C PRO A 212 -6.40 7.96 7.29
N LEU A 213 -5.24 8.33 6.74
CA LEU A 213 -4.15 7.39 6.45
C LEU A 213 -3.35 7.03 7.71
N GLY A 214 -2.87 5.80 7.76
CA GLY A 214 -1.94 5.35 8.79
C GLY A 214 -0.51 5.81 8.52
N VAL A 215 0.34 5.70 9.54
CA VAL A 215 1.76 6.07 9.51
C VAL A 215 2.65 4.86 9.75
N SER A 216 3.87 4.89 9.24
CA SER A 216 4.87 3.84 9.48
C SER A 216 5.11 3.61 10.98
N VAL A 217 5.39 2.37 11.37
CA VAL A 217 5.78 2.02 12.75
C VAL A 217 7.04 2.76 13.21
N TYR A 218 7.87 3.21 12.29
CA TYR A 218 9.08 3.99 12.56
C TYR A 218 8.95 5.47 12.14
N SER A 219 7.73 5.97 11.87
CA SER A 219 7.50 7.35 11.45
C SER A 219 8.14 8.38 12.38
N ARG A 220 8.08 8.15 13.71
CA ARG A 220 8.64 9.03 14.74
C ARG A 220 10.14 8.85 14.96
N ALA A 221 10.75 7.84 14.36
CA ALA A 221 12.17 7.51 14.54
C ALA A 221 13.04 7.87 13.31
N VAL A 222 12.48 8.56 12.29
CA VAL A 222 13.16 8.85 11.03
C VAL A 222 14.51 9.53 11.24
N GLU A 223 14.57 10.62 12.02
CA GLU A 223 15.83 11.34 12.26
C GLU A 223 16.81 10.52 13.12
N LEU A 224 16.32 9.71 14.04
CA LEU A 224 17.16 8.81 14.85
C LEU A 224 17.81 7.72 13.97
N ILE A 225 17.04 7.14 13.07
CA ILE A 225 17.54 6.14 12.11
C ILE A 225 18.58 6.76 11.19
N LYS A 226 18.32 7.94 10.65
CA LYS A 226 19.26 8.68 9.81
C LYS A 226 20.59 8.98 10.52
N GLU A 227 20.53 9.41 11.78
CA GLU A 227 21.73 9.62 12.57
C GLU A 227 22.42 8.29 12.91
N GLY A 228 21.67 7.23 13.16
CA GLY A 228 22.18 5.88 13.36
C GLY A 228 22.98 5.39 12.15
N ASP A 229 22.46 5.56 10.93
CA ASP A 229 23.13 5.18 9.68
C ASP A 229 24.46 5.94 9.51
N ARG A 230 24.48 7.24 9.84
CA ARG A 230 25.70 8.06 9.78
C ARG A 230 26.76 7.57 10.78
N ARG A 231 26.37 7.29 12.01
CA ARG A 231 27.30 6.80 13.04
C ARG A 231 27.78 5.40 12.74
N TYR A 232 26.90 4.53 12.29
CA TYR A 232 27.27 3.21 11.82
C TYR A 232 28.32 3.28 10.70
N SER A 233 28.13 4.18 9.75
CA SER A 233 29.08 4.40 8.65
C SER A 233 30.43 4.87 9.15
N ASN A 234 30.48 5.82 10.09
CA ASN A 234 31.74 6.30 10.67
C ASN A 234 32.51 5.17 11.37
N ILE A 235 31.82 4.33 12.13
CA ILE A 235 32.43 3.17 12.78
C ILE A 235 33.01 2.22 11.70
N CYS A 236 32.26 1.89 10.64
CA CYS A 236 32.74 1.06 9.57
C CYS A 236 34.02 1.63 8.91
N TRP A 237 34.04 2.96 8.66
CA TRP A 237 35.21 3.62 8.08
C TRP A 237 36.45 3.59 8.98
N GLU A 238 36.28 3.75 10.28
CA GLU A 238 37.39 3.64 11.24
C GLU A 238 38.00 2.26 11.21
N TYR A 239 37.19 1.19 11.09
CA TYR A 239 37.67 -0.18 11.00
C TYR A 239 38.29 -0.54 9.64
N GLU A 240 37.83 0.04 8.54
CA GLU A 240 38.35 -0.18 7.20
C GLU A 240 39.65 0.62 6.94
N GLY A 241 39.92 1.66 7.73
CA GLY A 241 41.09 2.54 7.60
C GLY A 241 42.29 2.15 8.47
N THR A 242 42.15 1.13 9.30
CA THR A 242 43.21 0.53 10.11
C THR A 242 43.72 -0.77 9.49
#